data_1a2aa6604f6755d13e647d8ebf2591df
#
_entry.id   1a2aa6604f6755d13e647d8ebf2591df
#
_cell.length_a   1.000
_cell.length_b   1.000
_cell.length_c   1.000
_cell.angle_alpha   90.00
_cell.angle_beta   90.00
_cell.angle_gamma   90.00
#
_symmetry.space_group_name_H-M   'P 1'
#
loop_
_entity.id
_entity.type
_entity.pdbx_description
1 polymer ?
#
loop_
_entity_poly.entity_id
_entity_poly.type
_entity_poly.pdbx_seq_one_letter_code
_entity_poly.pdbx_strand_id
1 'polypeptide(L)'
;MSITEYPSPAIEHLYSDHHPWLKKWLWNRLGDATDAAYMAHDVFLRLILKPAPRGFGSEGEARAYLRTMAQGMCINLWHRREIEKAWLETLAARPEEFYPSAEHQAAILEALHEVGNMLLDLPPKAARAFLLAEACQMTDNEVAAELGVSSRMVRKYITQAMLACMRLRAKQSFADLLQD
;
A
#
# COMPACT_ATOMS: atom_id res chain seq x y z
N MET A 1 4.35 -32.11 10.17
CA MET A 1 3.13 -31.55 10.79
C MET A 1 3.59 -30.59 11.88
N SER A 2 3.80 -29.34 11.56
CA SER A 2 4.23 -28.34 12.55
C SER A 2 2.99 -27.70 13.14
N ILE A 3 2.87 -27.91 14.43
CA ILE A 3 1.83 -27.43 15.32
C ILE A 3 1.77 -25.92 15.24
N THR A 4 0.58 -25.39 15.02
CA THR A 4 0.22 -23.99 15.15
C THR A 4 0.69 -23.50 16.53
N GLU A 5 1.83 -22.82 16.56
CA GLU A 5 2.32 -22.17 17.77
C GLU A 5 1.33 -21.05 18.10
N TYR A 6 0.57 -21.21 19.17
CA TYR A 6 -0.31 -20.18 19.72
C TYR A 6 0.52 -18.90 19.95
N PRO A 7 -0.09 -17.72 19.78
CA PRO A 7 0.64 -16.47 20.00
C PRO A 7 1.29 -16.47 21.37
N SER A 8 2.58 -16.15 21.41
CA SER A 8 3.37 -16.08 22.64
C SER A 8 2.63 -15.21 23.67
N PRO A 9 2.65 -15.57 24.97
CA PRO A 9 2.07 -14.77 26.06
C PRO A 9 2.45 -13.28 25.98
N ALA A 10 3.62 -12.97 25.46
CA ALA A 10 4.08 -11.60 25.22
C ALA A 10 3.22 -10.85 24.20
N ILE A 11 2.67 -11.52 23.19
CA ILE A 11 1.80 -10.88 22.18
C ILE A 11 0.40 -10.66 22.73
N GLU A 12 -0.11 -11.56 23.59
CA GLU A 12 -1.39 -11.39 24.25
C GLU A 12 -1.38 -10.17 25.19
N HIS A 13 -0.32 -10.00 25.98
CA HIS A 13 -0.12 -8.82 26.81
C HIS A 13 0.01 -7.57 25.97
N LEU A 14 0.79 -7.61 24.91
CA LEU A 14 0.97 -6.47 24.01
C LEU A 14 -0.37 -6.06 23.35
N TYR A 15 -1.19 -7.04 22.96
CA TYR A 15 -2.53 -6.80 22.41
C TYR A 15 -3.44 -6.14 23.45
N SER A 16 -3.55 -6.72 24.65
CA SER A 16 -4.40 -6.22 25.71
C SER A 16 -4.06 -4.78 26.11
N ASP A 17 -2.76 -4.49 26.20
CA ASP A 17 -2.27 -3.20 26.69
C ASP A 17 -2.34 -2.08 25.63
N HIS A 18 -2.20 -2.44 24.37
CA HIS A 18 -2.05 -1.44 23.30
C HIS A 18 -3.18 -1.39 22.29
N HIS A 19 -4.01 -2.44 22.16
CA HIS A 19 -5.09 -2.45 21.16
C HIS A 19 -6.12 -1.32 21.36
N PRO A 20 -6.62 -1.04 22.59
CA PRO A 20 -7.60 0.04 22.80
C PRO A 20 -7.02 1.42 22.43
N TRP A 21 -5.75 1.64 22.79
CA TRP A 21 -5.04 2.87 22.46
C TRP A 21 -4.82 2.99 20.94
N LEU A 22 -4.37 1.93 20.27
CA LEU A 22 -4.12 1.93 18.84
C LEU A 22 -5.40 2.16 18.05
N LYS A 23 -6.51 1.50 18.43
CA LYS A 23 -7.84 1.69 17.85
C LYS A 23 -8.30 3.14 17.96
N LYS A 24 -8.14 3.78 19.15
CA LYS A 24 -8.49 5.18 19.35
C LYS A 24 -7.64 6.11 18.49
N TRP A 25 -6.33 5.85 18.40
CA TRP A 25 -5.42 6.62 17.57
C TRP A 25 -5.80 6.51 16.08
N LEU A 26 -6.11 5.30 15.59
CA LEU A 26 -6.58 5.06 14.24
C LEU A 26 -7.92 5.72 13.94
N TRP A 27 -8.86 5.66 14.88
CA TRP A 27 -10.15 6.33 14.72
C TRP A 27 -9.99 7.85 14.52
N ASN A 28 -9.17 8.49 15.33
CA ASN A 28 -8.88 9.92 15.16
C ASN A 28 -8.25 10.26 13.80
N ARG A 29 -7.60 9.29 13.17
CA ARG A 29 -6.89 9.50 11.92
C ARG A 29 -7.72 9.14 10.68
N LEU A 30 -8.57 8.15 10.78
CA LEU A 30 -9.38 7.61 9.67
C LEU A 30 -10.79 8.22 9.64
N GLY A 31 -11.32 8.69 10.77
CA GLY A 31 -12.67 9.19 10.90
C GLY A 31 -13.76 8.10 10.87
N ASP A 32 -13.38 6.83 10.72
CA ASP A 32 -14.29 5.68 10.68
C ASP A 32 -13.92 4.66 11.75
N ALA A 33 -14.92 4.28 12.59
CA ALA A 33 -14.72 3.38 13.71
C ALA A 33 -14.50 1.93 13.27
N THR A 34 -15.14 1.54 12.17
CA THR A 34 -15.04 0.19 11.61
C THR A 34 -13.67 -0.04 11.00
N ASP A 35 -13.23 0.87 10.15
CA ASP A 35 -11.87 0.85 9.58
C ASP A 35 -10.79 0.85 10.67
N ALA A 36 -10.97 1.70 11.70
CA ALA A 36 -10.04 1.77 12.81
C ALA A 36 -9.95 0.45 13.59
N ALA A 37 -11.07 -0.23 13.80
CA ALA A 37 -11.11 -1.52 14.47
C ALA A 37 -10.43 -2.62 13.66
N TYR A 38 -10.77 -2.72 12.37
CA TYR A 38 -10.15 -3.69 11.46
C TYR A 38 -8.65 -3.47 11.32
N MET A 39 -8.23 -2.21 11.13
CA MET A 39 -6.82 -1.88 10.97
C MET A 39 -6.03 -2.11 12.25
N ALA A 40 -6.58 -1.80 13.43
CA ALA A 40 -5.94 -2.11 14.70
C ALA A 40 -5.71 -3.62 14.84
N HIS A 41 -6.70 -4.43 14.51
CA HIS A 41 -6.59 -5.90 14.53
C HIS A 41 -5.52 -6.41 13.54
N ASP A 42 -5.52 -5.89 12.33
CA ASP A 42 -4.57 -6.28 11.27
C ASP A 42 -3.11 -5.93 11.61
N VAL A 43 -2.86 -4.83 12.31
CA VAL A 43 -1.52 -4.49 12.83
C VAL A 43 -0.98 -5.60 13.74
N PHE A 44 -1.80 -6.09 14.67
CA PHE A 44 -1.39 -7.18 15.56
C PHE A 44 -1.27 -8.52 14.84
N LEU A 45 -2.15 -8.79 13.88
CA LEU A 45 -2.04 -9.98 13.04
C LEU A 45 -0.72 -10.00 12.27
N ARG A 46 -0.34 -8.87 11.69
CA ARG A 46 0.96 -8.73 11.01
C ARG A 46 2.14 -8.91 11.97
N LEU A 47 2.04 -8.41 13.19
CA LEU A 47 3.07 -8.61 14.21
C LEU A 47 3.21 -10.08 14.61
N ILE A 48 2.12 -10.84 14.64
CA ILE A 48 2.12 -12.29 14.87
C ILE A 48 2.83 -13.01 13.72
N LEU A 49 2.47 -12.66 12.48
CA LEU A 49 3.03 -13.28 11.28
C LEU A 49 4.51 -12.90 11.05
N LYS A 50 4.89 -11.69 11.45
CA LYS A 50 6.25 -11.17 11.32
C LYS A 50 6.66 -10.45 12.61
N PRO A 51 7.12 -11.19 13.62
CA PRO A 51 7.50 -10.62 14.91
C PRO A 51 8.62 -9.58 14.80
N ALA A 52 8.60 -8.59 15.71
CA ALA A 52 9.68 -7.62 15.83
C ALA A 52 10.99 -8.36 16.21
N PRO A 53 12.11 -8.08 15.51
CA PRO A 53 13.35 -8.88 15.64
C PRO A 53 13.98 -8.91 17.04
N ARG A 54 13.71 -7.91 17.88
CA ARG A 54 14.33 -7.75 19.22
C ARG A 54 13.32 -7.61 20.36
N GLY A 55 12.01 -7.77 20.08
CA GLY A 55 10.98 -7.42 21.05
C GLY A 55 10.97 -5.90 21.34
N PHE A 56 10.40 -5.50 22.47
CA PHE A 56 10.30 -4.10 22.87
C PHE A 56 10.88 -3.91 24.27
N GLY A 57 11.81 -2.96 24.41
CA GLY A 57 12.43 -2.63 25.69
C GLY A 57 11.60 -1.72 26.59
N SER A 58 10.56 -1.08 26.03
CA SER A 58 9.65 -0.21 26.75
C SER A 58 8.28 -0.09 26.06
N GLU A 59 7.28 0.33 26.83
CA GLU A 59 5.95 0.63 26.32
C GLU A 59 5.97 1.72 25.22
N GLY A 60 6.82 2.71 25.38
CA GLY A 60 7.01 3.78 24.39
C GLY A 60 7.55 3.27 23.06
N GLU A 61 8.49 2.33 23.10
CA GLU A 61 9.04 1.68 21.92
C GLU A 61 7.99 0.81 21.21
N ALA A 62 7.22 0.04 21.95
CA ALA A 62 6.11 -0.74 21.42
C ALA A 62 5.08 0.15 20.73
N ARG A 63 4.67 1.23 21.35
CA ARG A 63 3.72 2.20 20.76
C ARG A 63 4.28 2.88 19.51
N ALA A 64 5.56 3.26 19.50
CA ALA A 64 6.21 3.85 18.34
C ALA A 64 6.22 2.88 17.14
N TYR A 65 6.54 1.62 17.38
CA TYR A 65 6.55 0.58 16.37
C TYR A 65 5.15 0.31 15.81
N LEU A 66 4.15 0.09 16.69
CA LEU A 66 2.75 -0.12 16.29
C LEU A 66 2.19 1.07 15.48
N ARG A 67 2.54 2.30 15.90
CA ARG A 67 2.17 3.51 15.18
C ARG A 67 2.77 3.55 13.78
N THR A 68 4.04 3.20 13.63
CA THR A 68 4.72 3.19 12.32
C THR A 68 4.07 2.19 11.38
N MET A 69 3.74 0.97 11.86
CA MET A 69 3.02 -0.02 11.08
C MET A 69 1.63 0.48 10.68
N ALA A 70 0.85 0.98 11.65
CA ALA A 70 -0.49 1.50 11.42
C ALA A 70 -0.49 2.69 10.44
N GLN A 71 0.50 3.56 10.52
CA GLN A 71 0.66 4.69 9.60
C GLN A 71 0.88 4.23 8.16
N GLY A 72 1.72 3.24 7.92
CA GLY A 72 1.90 2.64 6.60
C GLY A 72 0.59 2.05 6.05
N MET A 73 -0.19 1.38 6.92
CA MET A 73 -1.49 0.83 6.53
C MET A 73 -2.53 1.91 6.23
N CYS A 74 -2.55 3.01 6.98
CA CYS A 74 -3.41 4.17 6.68
C CYS A 74 -3.09 4.76 5.29
N ILE A 75 -1.81 4.92 4.97
CA ILE A 75 -1.37 5.42 3.66
C ILE A 75 -1.87 4.51 2.54
N ASN A 76 -1.72 3.19 2.70
CA ASN A 76 -2.22 2.22 1.73
C ASN A 76 -3.74 2.27 1.56
N LEU A 77 -4.51 2.40 2.66
CA LEU A 77 -5.96 2.52 2.63
C LEU A 77 -6.40 3.79 1.88
N TRP A 78 -5.79 4.94 2.19
CA TRP A 78 -6.09 6.19 1.49
C TRP A 78 -5.76 6.11 0.01
N HIS A 79 -4.63 5.51 -0.33
CA HIS A 79 -4.23 5.32 -1.72
C HIS A 79 -5.24 4.46 -2.50
N ARG A 80 -5.71 3.37 -1.92
CA ARG A 80 -6.78 2.55 -2.51
C ARG A 80 -8.05 3.35 -2.74
N ARG A 81 -8.50 4.12 -1.74
CA ARG A 81 -9.68 4.97 -1.84
C ARG A 81 -9.56 6.04 -2.92
N GLU A 82 -8.40 6.66 -3.07
CA GLU A 82 -8.15 7.64 -4.12
C GLU A 82 -8.19 7.00 -5.52
N ILE A 83 -7.63 5.79 -5.67
CA ILE A 83 -7.73 5.04 -6.94
C ILE A 83 -9.19 4.68 -7.25
N GLU A 84 -9.93 4.16 -6.30
CA GLU A 84 -11.35 3.81 -6.46
C GLU A 84 -12.18 5.04 -6.82
N LYS A 85 -11.97 6.16 -6.13
CA LYS A 85 -12.65 7.42 -6.38
C LYS A 85 -12.36 7.94 -7.80
N ALA A 86 -11.09 8.01 -8.18
CA ALA A 86 -10.68 8.46 -9.50
C ALA A 86 -11.26 7.58 -10.61
N TRP A 87 -11.34 6.27 -10.39
CA TRP A 87 -11.97 5.34 -11.31
C TRP A 87 -13.47 5.58 -11.45
N LEU A 88 -14.20 5.75 -10.35
CA LEU A 88 -15.63 6.05 -10.35
C LEU A 88 -15.94 7.40 -11.04
N GLU A 89 -15.12 8.42 -10.79
CA GLU A 89 -15.24 9.71 -11.47
C GLU A 89 -15.00 9.57 -12.98
N THR A 90 -14.03 8.75 -13.39
CA THR A 90 -13.77 8.47 -14.80
C THR A 90 -14.94 7.74 -15.47
N LEU A 91 -15.56 6.78 -14.78
CA LEU A 91 -16.76 6.09 -15.26
C LEU A 91 -17.95 7.04 -15.39
N ALA A 92 -18.19 7.86 -14.38
CA ALA A 92 -19.29 8.82 -14.36
C ALA A 92 -19.21 9.85 -15.52
N ALA A 93 -18.01 10.14 -16.00
CA ALA A 93 -17.78 11.04 -17.13
C ALA A 93 -17.99 10.39 -18.51
N ARG A 94 -18.22 9.05 -18.56
CA ARG A 94 -18.43 8.32 -19.83
C ARG A 94 -19.92 8.19 -20.16
N PRO A 95 -20.29 8.15 -21.48
CA PRO A 95 -21.65 7.83 -21.90
C PRO A 95 -22.07 6.42 -21.42
N GLU A 96 -23.34 6.23 -21.09
CA GLU A 96 -23.89 4.96 -20.55
C GLU A 96 -23.56 3.70 -21.38
N GLU A 97 -23.36 3.85 -22.70
CA GLU A 97 -23.02 2.74 -23.60
C GLU A 97 -21.65 2.10 -23.35
N PHE A 98 -20.82 2.68 -22.47
CA PHE A 98 -19.45 2.24 -22.18
C PHE A 98 -19.21 1.77 -20.76
N TYR A 99 -20.26 1.42 -20.00
CA TYR A 99 -20.05 0.86 -18.65
C TYR A 99 -19.50 -0.57 -18.75
N PRO A 100 -18.27 -0.83 -18.27
CA PRO A 100 -17.74 -2.19 -18.21
C PRO A 100 -18.59 -3.06 -17.27
N SER A 101 -18.63 -4.36 -17.52
CA SER A 101 -19.27 -5.29 -16.57
C SER A 101 -18.66 -5.19 -15.18
N ALA A 102 -19.40 -5.59 -14.15
CA ALA A 102 -18.91 -5.57 -12.77
C ALA A 102 -17.60 -6.37 -12.60
N GLU A 103 -17.48 -7.49 -13.30
CA GLU A 103 -16.28 -8.32 -13.33
C GLU A 103 -15.10 -7.56 -13.96
N HIS A 104 -15.33 -6.89 -15.07
CA HIS A 104 -14.30 -6.10 -15.74
C HIS A 104 -13.87 -4.89 -14.90
N GLN A 105 -14.81 -4.24 -14.18
CA GLN A 105 -14.50 -3.16 -13.22
C GLN A 105 -13.63 -3.68 -12.07
N ALA A 106 -13.97 -4.83 -11.52
CA ALA A 106 -13.19 -5.45 -10.45
C ALA A 106 -11.75 -5.76 -10.91
N ALA A 107 -11.57 -6.32 -12.09
CA ALA A 107 -10.25 -6.62 -12.66
C ALA A 107 -9.42 -5.36 -12.88
N ILE A 108 -10.03 -4.27 -13.37
CA ILE A 108 -9.33 -2.99 -13.55
C ILE A 108 -8.90 -2.40 -12.21
N LEU A 109 -9.79 -2.41 -11.21
CA LEU A 109 -9.47 -1.90 -9.87
C LEU A 109 -8.35 -2.72 -9.22
N GLU A 110 -8.38 -4.04 -9.36
CA GLU A 110 -7.32 -4.92 -8.87
C GLU A 110 -5.98 -4.57 -9.52
N ALA A 111 -5.93 -4.45 -10.85
CA ALA A 111 -4.71 -4.06 -11.57
C ALA A 111 -4.19 -2.68 -11.11
N LEU A 112 -5.08 -1.71 -10.90
CA LEU A 112 -4.70 -0.38 -10.41
C LEU A 112 -4.16 -0.44 -8.96
N HIS A 113 -4.75 -1.29 -8.10
CA HIS A 113 -4.24 -1.50 -6.74
C HIS A 113 -2.85 -2.16 -6.75
N GLU A 114 -2.62 -3.12 -7.62
CA GLU A 114 -1.30 -3.76 -7.73
C GLU A 114 -0.21 -2.79 -8.20
N VAL A 115 -0.52 -1.98 -9.23
CA VAL A 115 0.40 -0.93 -9.69
C VAL A 115 0.63 0.11 -8.59
N GLY A 116 -0.43 0.51 -7.87
CA GLY A 116 -0.31 1.42 -6.75
C GLY A 116 0.60 0.90 -5.64
N ASN A 117 0.43 -0.36 -5.26
CA ASN A 117 1.28 -1.01 -4.26
C ASN A 117 2.74 -1.12 -4.75
N MET A 118 2.95 -1.48 -6.01
CA MET A 118 4.28 -1.51 -6.62
C MET A 118 4.97 -0.13 -6.56
N LEU A 119 4.22 0.95 -6.82
CA LEU A 119 4.76 2.31 -6.73
C LEU A 119 5.11 2.71 -5.29
N LEU A 120 4.34 2.24 -4.29
CA LEU A 120 4.63 2.48 -2.87
C LEU A 120 5.89 1.76 -2.38
N ASP A 121 6.23 0.62 -2.99
CA ASP A 121 7.46 -0.12 -2.69
C ASP A 121 8.72 0.51 -3.29
N LEU A 122 8.55 1.49 -4.18
CA LEU A 122 9.66 2.24 -4.77
C LEU A 122 10.12 3.40 -3.87
N PRO A 123 11.38 3.83 -4.01
CA PRO A 123 11.80 5.09 -3.42
C PRO A 123 10.87 6.23 -3.86
N PRO A 124 10.45 7.14 -2.96
CA PRO A 124 9.43 8.14 -3.25
C PRO A 124 9.72 9.00 -4.49
N LYS A 125 10.99 9.35 -4.71
CA LYS A 125 11.40 10.10 -5.91
C LYS A 125 11.29 9.27 -7.18
N ALA A 126 11.49 7.95 -7.13
CA ALA A 126 11.36 7.08 -8.29
C ALA A 126 9.89 6.90 -8.68
N ALA A 127 9.01 6.65 -7.70
CA ALA A 127 7.58 6.58 -7.92
C ALA A 127 7.02 7.89 -8.49
N ARG A 128 7.42 9.03 -7.92
CA ARG A 128 6.97 10.35 -8.37
C ARG A 128 7.51 10.68 -9.77
N ALA A 129 8.77 10.38 -10.08
CA ALA A 129 9.33 10.57 -11.41
C ALA A 129 8.58 9.78 -12.48
N PHE A 130 8.26 8.51 -12.17
CA PHE A 130 7.49 7.65 -13.05
C PHE A 130 6.08 8.21 -13.31
N LEU A 131 5.36 8.62 -12.27
CA LEU A 131 4.02 9.20 -12.41
C LEU A 131 4.02 10.50 -13.22
N LEU A 132 4.99 11.39 -12.98
CA LEU A 132 5.11 12.65 -13.73
C LEU A 132 5.42 12.39 -15.20
N ALA A 133 6.29 11.45 -15.50
CA ALA A 133 6.65 11.12 -16.87
C ALA A 133 5.51 10.39 -17.61
N GLU A 134 4.91 9.35 -17.01
CA GLU A 134 3.95 8.49 -17.70
C GLU A 134 2.51 9.00 -17.63
N ALA A 135 2.06 9.44 -16.47
CA ALA A 135 0.67 9.91 -16.31
C ALA A 135 0.50 11.40 -16.70
N CYS A 136 1.48 12.24 -16.38
CA CYS A 136 1.45 13.67 -16.72
C CYS A 136 2.17 13.99 -18.03
N GLN A 137 2.77 13.03 -18.71
CA GLN A 137 3.47 13.17 -19.97
C GLN A 137 4.58 14.25 -19.94
N MET A 138 5.20 14.45 -18.77
CA MET A 138 6.28 15.41 -18.61
C MET A 138 7.59 14.87 -19.20
N THR A 139 8.38 15.76 -19.77
CA THR A 139 9.73 15.43 -20.26
C THR A 139 10.70 15.22 -19.10
N ASP A 140 11.80 14.51 -19.34
CA ASP A 140 12.87 14.32 -18.34
C ASP A 140 13.36 15.63 -17.70
N ASN A 141 13.39 16.71 -18.48
CA ASN A 141 13.84 18.03 -18.01
C ASN A 141 12.81 18.68 -17.07
N GLU A 142 11.53 18.57 -17.39
CA GLU A 142 10.44 19.07 -16.54
C GLU A 142 10.35 18.29 -15.24
N VAL A 143 10.43 16.95 -15.31
CA VAL A 143 10.47 16.10 -14.12
C VAL A 143 11.71 16.39 -13.27
N ALA A 144 12.87 16.64 -13.90
CA ALA A 144 14.09 17.02 -13.21
C ALA A 144 13.93 18.33 -12.43
N ALA A 145 13.32 19.34 -13.06
CA ALA A 145 13.03 20.63 -12.44
C ALA A 145 12.07 20.46 -11.25
N GLU A 146 10.97 19.70 -11.42
CA GLU A 146 9.95 19.46 -10.38
C GLU A 146 10.53 18.71 -9.17
N LEU A 147 11.41 17.72 -9.38
CA LEU A 147 11.98 16.90 -8.32
C LEU A 147 13.29 17.43 -7.73
N GLY A 148 13.84 18.53 -8.30
CA GLY A 148 15.13 19.07 -7.89
C GLY A 148 16.27 18.08 -8.07
N VAL A 149 16.32 17.39 -9.23
CA VAL A 149 17.35 16.40 -9.58
C VAL A 149 17.84 16.61 -11.02
N SER A 150 18.88 15.89 -11.44
CA SER A 150 19.33 15.94 -12.84
C SER A 150 18.46 15.03 -13.73
N SER A 151 18.34 15.37 -15.03
CA SER A 151 17.63 14.52 -16.02
C SER A 151 18.23 13.11 -16.13
N ARG A 152 19.53 12.94 -15.86
CA ARG A 152 20.16 11.64 -15.75
C ARG A 152 19.60 10.83 -14.57
N MET A 153 19.33 11.48 -13.44
CA MET A 153 18.74 10.84 -12.27
C MET A 153 17.28 10.49 -12.52
N VAL A 154 16.52 11.35 -13.22
CA VAL A 154 15.15 11.06 -13.65
C VAL A 154 15.09 9.75 -14.45
N ARG A 155 15.94 9.63 -15.48
CA ARG A 155 16.01 8.38 -16.28
C ARG A 155 16.31 7.15 -15.44
N LYS A 156 17.18 7.26 -14.44
CA LYS A 156 17.46 6.17 -13.50
C LYS A 156 16.23 5.81 -12.68
N TYR A 157 15.48 6.78 -12.20
CA TYR A 157 14.25 6.56 -11.45
C TYR A 157 13.17 5.91 -12.31
N ILE A 158 12.96 6.39 -13.52
CA ILE A 158 12.00 5.80 -14.48
C ILE A 158 12.41 4.35 -14.80
N THR A 159 13.68 4.09 -15.08
CA THR A 159 14.17 2.72 -15.33
C THR A 159 13.90 1.80 -14.14
N GLN A 160 14.11 2.27 -12.92
CA GLN A 160 13.83 1.50 -11.71
C GLN A 160 12.35 1.17 -11.59
N ALA A 161 11.46 2.12 -11.86
CA ALA A 161 10.02 1.91 -11.84
C ALA A 161 9.58 0.95 -12.96
N MET A 162 10.10 1.09 -14.17
CA MET A 162 9.81 0.18 -15.28
C MET A 162 10.23 -1.26 -14.97
N LEU A 163 11.38 -1.46 -14.35
CA LEU A 163 11.81 -2.80 -13.90
C LEU A 163 10.85 -3.39 -12.85
N ALA A 164 10.31 -2.56 -11.96
CA ALA A 164 9.29 -3.01 -11.01
C ALA A 164 7.97 -3.40 -11.70
N CYS A 165 7.53 -2.64 -12.70
CA CYS A 165 6.39 -2.99 -13.55
C CYS A 165 6.58 -4.32 -14.27
N MET A 166 7.76 -4.55 -14.84
CA MET A 166 8.08 -5.81 -15.53
C MET A 166 8.04 -7.01 -14.56
N ARG A 167 8.53 -6.84 -13.33
CA ARG A 167 8.47 -7.87 -12.29
C ARG A 167 7.03 -8.16 -11.86
N LEU A 168 6.20 -7.14 -11.72
CA LEU A 168 4.78 -7.29 -11.40
C LEU A 168 4.09 -8.11 -12.50
N ARG A 169 4.28 -7.74 -13.77
CA ARG A 169 3.73 -8.44 -14.92
C ARG A 169 4.19 -9.91 -15.00
N ALA A 170 5.47 -10.16 -14.74
CA ALA A 170 6.01 -11.52 -14.73
C ALA A 170 5.33 -12.38 -13.64
N LYS A 171 5.10 -11.83 -12.44
CA LYS A 171 4.38 -12.54 -11.37
C LYS A 171 2.95 -12.90 -11.77
N GLN A 172 2.21 -12.00 -12.41
CA GLN A 172 0.86 -12.25 -12.90
C GLN A 172 0.85 -13.39 -13.93
N SER A 173 1.73 -13.32 -14.93
CA SER A 173 1.84 -14.37 -15.95
C SER A 173 2.18 -15.75 -15.38
N PHE A 174 2.99 -15.81 -14.31
CA PHE A 174 3.27 -17.08 -13.62
C PHE A 174 2.07 -17.56 -12.78
N ALA A 175 1.30 -16.68 -12.17
CA ALA A 175 0.11 -17.04 -11.42
C ALA A 175 -0.98 -17.62 -12.34
N ASP A 176 -1.16 -17.03 -13.51
CA ASP A 176 -2.12 -17.51 -14.54
C ASP A 176 -1.76 -18.91 -15.04
N LEU A 177 -0.46 -19.18 -15.27
CA LEU A 177 0.03 -20.50 -15.69
C LEU A 177 -0.12 -21.62 -14.67
N LEU A 178 -0.31 -21.29 -13.39
CA LEU A 178 -0.51 -22.27 -12.31
C LEU A 178 -1.98 -22.54 -12.00
N GLN A 179 -2.91 -21.80 -12.64
CA GLN A 179 -4.37 -21.96 -12.49
C GLN A 179 -5.02 -22.74 -13.65
N ASP A 180 -4.29 -22.98 -14.71
CA ASP A 180 -4.64 -23.88 -15.84
C ASP A 180 -4.07 -25.30 -15.62
#